data_13a93d096210468c707ddd44d8720325
#
_entry.id   13a93d096210468c707ddd44d8720325
#
_cell.length_a   1.000
_cell.length_b   1.000
_cell.length_c   1.000
_cell.angle_alpha   90.00
_cell.angle_beta   90.00
_cell.angle_gamma   90.00
#
_symmetry.space_group_name_H-M   'P 1'
#
loop_
_entity.id
_entity.type
_entity.pdbx_description
1 polymer ?
#
loop_
_entity_poly.entity_id
_entity_poly.type
_entity_poly.pdbx_seq_one_letter_code
_entity_poly.pdbx_strand_id
1 'polypeptide(L)' 'MDLQDKVLKIAGDTGEVAPVYGGYEITVVKPDLFPWHAVFDLLIETGQEVWITKKDGKIRINTEPEVE' A
#
# COMPACT_ATOMS: atom_id res chain seq x y z
N MET A 1 5.38 -10.61 -11.46
CA MET A 1 4.27 -10.04 -10.69
C MET A 1 4.60 -8.62 -10.32
N ASP A 2 3.70 -7.71 -10.58
CA ASP A 2 3.96 -6.34 -10.18
C ASP A 2 3.61 -6.12 -8.71
N LEU A 3 3.96 -4.95 -8.20
CA LEU A 3 3.77 -4.63 -6.78
C LEU A 3 2.30 -4.63 -6.39
N GLN A 4 1.43 -4.16 -7.27
CA GLN A 4 0.00 -4.12 -7.03
C GLN A 4 -0.53 -5.53 -6.73
N ASP A 5 -0.17 -6.50 -7.54
CA ASP A 5 -0.61 -7.88 -7.34
C ASP A 5 -0.08 -8.47 -6.04
N LYS A 6 1.17 -8.16 -5.71
CA LYS A 6 1.78 -8.64 -4.46
C LYS A 6 1.06 -8.09 -3.24
N VAL A 7 0.73 -6.81 -3.25
CA VAL A 7 0.02 -6.18 -2.13
C VAL A 7 -1.39 -6.74 -2.01
N LEU A 8 -2.09 -6.89 -3.13
CA LEU A 8 -3.45 -7.44 -3.13
C LEU A 8 -3.47 -8.88 -2.60
N LYS A 9 -2.46 -9.66 -2.93
CA LYS A 9 -2.36 -11.03 -2.45
C LYS A 9 -2.20 -11.10 -0.93
N ILE A 10 -1.46 -10.16 -0.37
CA ILE A 10 -1.25 -10.09 1.08
C ILE A 10 -2.46 -9.50 1.80
N ALA A 11 -2.98 -8.40 1.29
CA ALA A 11 -4.07 -7.68 1.93
C ALA A 11 -5.44 -8.32 1.73
N GLY A 12 -5.64 -8.98 0.60
CA GLY A 12 -6.94 -9.56 0.29
C GLY A 12 -8.01 -8.49 0.19
N ASP A 13 -9.13 -8.69 0.87
CA ASP A 13 -10.24 -7.75 0.88
C ASP A 13 -10.13 -6.66 1.97
N THR A 14 -9.03 -6.65 2.72
CA THR A 14 -8.82 -5.66 3.77
C THR A 14 -8.28 -4.33 3.25
N GLY A 15 -7.82 -4.31 2.01
CA GLY A 15 -7.32 -3.10 1.38
C GLY A 15 -7.56 -3.11 -0.12
N GLU A 16 -7.48 -1.93 -0.72
CA GLU A 16 -7.60 -1.76 -2.16
C GLU A 16 -6.35 -1.06 -2.66
N VAL A 17 -5.87 -1.48 -3.82
CA VAL A 17 -4.68 -0.89 -4.43
C VAL A 17 -5.05 -0.29 -5.76
N ALA A 18 -4.67 0.95 -5.97
CA ALA A 18 -4.90 1.64 -7.24
C ALA A 18 -3.61 2.28 -7.71
N PRO A 19 -3.32 2.22 -9.01
CA PRO A 19 -2.18 2.96 -9.54
C PRO A 19 -2.49 4.46 -9.52
N VAL A 20 -1.50 5.25 -9.12
CA VAL A 20 -1.59 6.70 -9.16
C VAL A 20 -0.35 7.21 -9.87
N TYR A 21 -0.37 8.48 -10.24
CA TYR A 21 0.77 9.07 -10.91
C TYR A 21 2.04 8.91 -10.06
N GLY A 22 3.00 8.20 -10.61
CA GLY A 22 4.28 7.97 -9.95
C GLY A 22 4.34 6.79 -8.98
N GLY A 23 3.22 6.10 -8.75
CA GLY A 23 3.26 4.97 -7.80
C GLY A 23 1.91 4.32 -7.57
N TYR A 24 1.65 3.96 -6.32
CA TYR A 24 0.41 3.27 -5.94
C TYR A 24 -0.18 3.90 -4.69
N GLU A 25 -1.50 3.80 -4.57
CA GLU A 25 -2.22 4.20 -3.38
C GLU A 25 -2.98 2.99 -2.85
N ILE A 26 -2.74 2.67 -1.59
CA ILE A 26 -3.39 1.56 -0.91
C ILE A 26 -4.40 2.14 0.06
N THR A 27 -5.69 1.88 -0.18
CA THR A 27 -6.74 2.31 0.74
C THR A 27 -7.02 1.20 1.72
N VAL A 28 -6.89 1.49 3.01
CA VAL A 28 -7.16 0.49 4.05
C VAL A 28 -8.65 0.45 4.31
N VAL A 29 -9.29 -0.66 3.92
CA VAL A 29 -10.73 -0.83 4.04
C VAL A 29 -11.10 -1.38 5.42
N LYS A 30 -10.33 -2.33 5.90
CA LYS A 30 -10.56 -2.97 7.21
C LYS A 30 -9.31 -2.84 8.08
N PRO A 31 -9.14 -1.72 8.79
CA PRO A 31 -7.91 -1.46 9.55
C PRO A 31 -7.57 -2.55 10.57
N ASP A 32 -8.58 -3.13 11.20
CA ASP A 32 -8.37 -4.14 12.23
C ASP A 32 -7.82 -5.45 11.67
N LEU A 33 -8.06 -5.71 10.39
CA LEU A 33 -7.65 -6.94 9.74
C LEU A 33 -6.50 -6.74 8.74
N PHE A 34 -6.17 -5.50 8.44
CA PHE A 34 -5.15 -5.18 7.47
C PHE A 34 -3.77 -5.65 7.96
N PRO A 35 -3.02 -6.40 7.14
CA PRO A 35 -1.71 -6.92 7.56
C PRO A 35 -0.63 -5.83 7.44
N TRP A 36 -0.66 -4.87 8.34
CA TRP A 36 0.24 -3.71 8.32
C TRP A 36 1.70 -4.07 8.15
N HIS A 37 2.17 -4.97 9.02
CA HIS A 37 3.58 -5.34 9.05
C HIS A 37 4.03 -5.98 7.74
N ALA A 38 3.23 -6.92 7.23
CA ALA A 38 3.57 -7.62 5.99
C ALA A 38 3.59 -6.68 4.79
N VAL A 39 2.63 -5.75 4.73
CA VAL A 39 2.55 -4.79 3.64
C VAL A 39 3.73 -3.82 3.69
N PHE A 40 4.03 -3.26 4.87
CA PHE A 40 5.16 -2.35 4.99
C PHE A 40 6.49 -3.04 4.70
N ASP A 41 6.68 -4.27 5.17
CA ASP A 41 7.90 -5.02 4.86
C ASP A 41 8.07 -5.22 3.37
N LEU A 42 6.98 -5.57 2.68
CA LEU A 42 7.01 -5.73 1.23
C LEU A 42 7.42 -4.44 0.53
N LEU A 43 6.82 -3.32 0.94
CA LEU A 43 7.09 -2.03 0.32
C LEU A 43 8.55 -1.61 0.54
N ILE A 44 9.06 -1.81 1.74
CA ILE A 44 10.45 -1.50 2.06
C ILE A 44 11.40 -2.39 1.26
N GLU A 45 11.13 -3.68 1.20
CA GLU A 45 11.97 -4.63 0.47
C GLU A 45 12.03 -4.33 -1.03
N THR A 46 10.97 -3.77 -1.58
CA THR A 46 10.92 -3.43 -3.01
C THR A 46 11.44 -2.03 -3.31
N GLY A 47 12.01 -1.34 -2.33
CA GLY A 47 12.61 -0.03 -2.53
C GLY A 47 11.61 1.09 -2.74
N GLN A 48 10.45 0.99 -2.11
CA GLN A 48 9.42 2.01 -2.21
C GLN A 48 9.56 3.05 -1.12
N GLU A 49 9.30 4.32 -1.46
CA GLU A 49 9.03 5.34 -0.47
C GLU A 49 7.57 5.20 -0.05
N VAL A 50 7.31 5.33 1.24
CA VAL A 50 5.98 5.10 1.80
C VAL A 50 5.61 6.27 2.70
N TRP A 51 4.40 6.79 2.54
CA TRP A 51 3.85 7.74 3.50
C TRP A 51 2.37 7.49 3.66
N ILE A 52 1.83 7.92 4.79
CA ILE A 52 0.45 7.64 5.16
C ILE A 52 -0.33 8.95 5.17
N THR A 53 -1.50 8.92 4.55
CA THR A 53 -2.43 10.04 4.59
C THR A 53 -3.78 9.54 5.11
N LYS A 54 -4.57 10.45 5.64
CA LYS A 54 -5.94 10.13 6.05
C LYS A 54 -6.88 11.04 5.29
N LYS A 55 -7.83 10.46 4.59
CA LYS A 55 -8.77 11.21 3.78
C LYS A 55 -10.16 10.59 3.91
N ASP A 56 -11.16 11.43 4.19
CA ASP A 56 -12.54 10.99 4.32
C ASP A 56 -12.71 9.87 5.36
N GLY A 57 -11.92 9.94 6.44
CA GLY A 57 -11.97 8.96 7.51
C GLY A 57 -11.27 7.65 7.20
N LYS A 58 -10.65 7.53 6.03
CA LYS A 58 -9.92 6.34 5.62
C LYS A 58 -8.42 6.57 5.59
N ILE A 59 -7.68 5.56 6.02
CA ILE A 59 -6.22 5.60 5.98
C ILE A 59 -5.78 5.16 4.59
N ARG A 60 -4.89 5.94 4.00
CA ARG A 60 -4.30 5.63 2.70
C ARG A 60 -2.80 5.56 2.81
N ILE A 61 -2.23 4.51 2.27
CA ILE A 61 -0.79 4.33 2.21
C ILE A 61 -0.36 4.65 0.79
N ASN A 62 0.46 5.67 0.64
CA ASN A 62 0.95 6.07 -0.67
C ASN A 62 2.36 5.55 -0.84
N THR A 63 2.65 4.99 -1.98
CA THR A 63 3.98 4.48 -2.28
C THR A 63 4.42 4.94 -3.66
N GLU A 64 5.72 5.18 -3.81
CA GLU A 64 6.31 5.41 -5.12
C GLU A 64 7.73 4.86 -5.11
N PRO A 65 8.28 4.48 -6.30
CA PRO A 65 9.65 4.00 -6.36
C PRO A 65 10.61 5.05 -5.83
N GLU A 66 11.54 4.61 -4.99
CA GLU A 66 12.57 5.49 -4.48
C GLU A 66 13.48 5.92 -5.64
N VAL A 67 13.67 7.21 -5.79
CA VAL A 67 14.49 7.78 -6.86
C VAL A 67 15.83 8.17 -6.28
N GLU A 68 16.88 7.63 -6.87
CA GLU A 68 18.24 7.97 -6.49
C GLU A 68 18.73 9.23 -7.22
#